data_1a88342ed4d112206d8c15c9aee9215b
#
_entry.id   1a88342ed4d112206d8c15c9aee9215b
#
_cell.length_a   1.000
_cell.length_b   1.000
_cell.length_c   1.000
_cell.angle_alpha   90.00
_cell.angle_beta   90.00
_cell.angle_gamma   90.00
#
_symmetry.space_group_name_H-M   'P 1'
#
loop_
_entity.id
_entity.type
_entity.pdbx_description
1 polymer ?
#
loop_
_entity_poly.entity_id
_entity_poly.type
_entity_poly.pdbx_seq_one_letter_code
_entity_poly.pdbx_strand_id
1 'polypeptide(L)' 'MSTKFLLILQVCSFLSGECKAPVEMPILYDNWAECAADASVKSLELLQSQGFETVNNYRLAVKYGCHEINTL' A
#
# COMPACT_ATOMS: atom_id res chain seq x y z
N MET A 1 23.10 -9.90 9.76
CA MET A 1 22.32 -9.14 8.76
C MET A 1 20.95 -9.76 8.64
N SER A 2 19.90 -8.96 8.79
CA SER A 2 18.53 -9.46 8.64
C SER A 2 17.87 -8.85 7.43
N THR A 3 16.96 -9.60 6.85
CA THR A 3 16.14 -9.14 5.74
C THR A 3 14.78 -8.73 6.28
N LYS A 4 14.38 -7.53 5.96
CA LYS A 4 13.07 -7.00 6.31
C LYS A 4 12.35 -6.54 5.05
N PHE A 5 11.05 -6.35 5.15
CA PHE A 5 10.24 -5.88 4.04
C PHE A 5 9.54 -4.58 4.41
N LEU A 6 9.65 -3.61 3.54
CA LEU A 6 9.01 -2.31 3.70
C LEU A 6 7.76 -2.27 2.84
N LEU A 7 6.63 -1.91 3.44
CA LEU A 7 5.36 -1.80 2.71
C LEU A 7 5.19 -0.40 2.15
N ILE A 8 4.92 -0.32 0.85
CA ILE A 8 4.64 0.94 0.16
C ILE A 8 3.26 0.81 -0.46
N LEU A 9 2.40 1.80 -0.22
CA LEU A 9 1.05 1.87 -0.77
C LEU A 9 0.94 3.07 -1.69
N GLN A 10 0.12 2.93 -2.75
CA GLN A 10 -0.13 4.00 -3.68
C GLN A 10 -1.58 3.96 -4.15
N VAL A 11 -2.28 5.10 -4.05
CA VAL A 11 -3.66 5.21 -4.52
C VAL A 11 -3.64 5.69 -5.97
N CYS A 12 -4.34 4.96 -6.81
CA CYS A 12 -4.44 5.28 -8.24
C CYS A 12 -5.89 5.34 -8.67
N SER A 13 -6.18 6.18 -9.66
CA SER A 13 -7.50 6.26 -10.29
C SER A 13 -7.49 5.50 -11.59
N PHE A 14 -8.40 4.54 -11.74
CA PHE A 14 -8.56 3.83 -13.02
C PHE A 14 -9.33 4.67 -14.02
N LEU A 15 -10.00 5.74 -13.58
CA LEU A 15 -10.71 6.63 -14.47
C LEU A 15 -9.75 7.55 -15.23
N SER A 16 -8.79 8.15 -14.53
CA SER A 16 -7.83 9.07 -15.11
C SER A 16 -6.47 8.44 -15.41
N GLY A 17 -6.17 7.32 -14.79
CA GLY A 17 -4.86 6.69 -14.87
C GLY A 17 -3.81 7.33 -13.98
N GLU A 18 -4.19 8.35 -13.22
CA GLU A 18 -3.25 9.05 -12.35
C GLU A 18 -3.13 8.38 -10.99
N CYS A 19 -1.93 8.46 -10.42
CA CYS A 19 -1.64 7.93 -9.10
C CYS A 19 -1.11 9.05 -8.21
N LYS A 20 -1.47 8.99 -6.93
CA LYS A 20 -0.90 9.88 -5.92
C LYS A 20 0.51 9.42 -5.56
N ALA A 21 1.25 10.24 -4.85
CA ALA A 21 2.59 9.88 -4.40
C ALA A 21 2.53 8.63 -3.51
N PRO A 22 3.49 7.71 -3.65
CA PRO A 22 3.54 6.52 -2.80
C PRO A 22 3.71 6.89 -1.33
N VAL A 23 3.11 6.07 -0.46
CA VAL A 23 3.21 6.24 0.99
C VAL A 23 3.96 5.05 1.56
N GLU A 24 5.07 5.31 2.23
CA GLU A 24 5.81 4.28 2.95
C GLU A 24 5.19 4.10 4.31
N MET A 25 4.87 2.87 4.66
CA MET A 25 4.36 2.56 5.99
C MET A 25 5.54 2.44 6.96
N PRO A 26 5.45 3.02 8.16
CA PRO A 26 6.55 2.99 9.13
C PRO A 26 6.62 1.65 9.88
N ILE A 27 6.50 0.57 9.15
CA ILE A 27 6.49 -0.79 9.71
C ILE A 27 7.41 -1.64 8.85
N LEU A 28 8.26 -2.43 9.51
CA LEU A 28 9.09 -3.41 8.83
C LEU A 28 8.56 -4.80 9.16
N TYR A 29 8.39 -5.61 8.13
CA TYR A 29 7.87 -6.97 8.26
C TYR A 29 9.01 -7.98 8.17
N ASP A 30 8.89 -9.08 8.89
CA ASP A 30 9.95 -10.09 8.94
C ASP A 30 9.99 -10.96 7.70
N ASN A 31 8.87 -11.07 6.98
CA ASN A 31 8.83 -11.87 5.77
C ASN A 31 7.82 -11.30 4.78
N TRP A 32 7.91 -11.79 3.54
CA TRP A 32 7.03 -11.34 2.45
C TRP A 32 5.56 -11.60 2.76
N ALA A 33 5.24 -12.77 3.30
CA ALA A 33 3.85 -13.15 3.54
C ALA A 33 3.16 -12.20 4.52
N GLU A 34 3.86 -11.82 5.57
CA GLU A 34 3.33 -10.86 6.54
C GLU A 34 3.11 -9.48 5.90
N CYS A 35 4.08 -9.04 5.09
CA CYS A 35 3.95 -7.77 4.40
C CYS A 35 2.75 -7.79 3.45
N ALA A 36 2.62 -8.82 2.64
CA ALA A 36 1.53 -8.94 1.67
C ALA A 36 0.17 -9.05 2.35
N ALA A 37 0.09 -9.81 3.45
CA ALA A 37 -1.16 -9.96 4.19
C ALA A 37 -1.61 -8.62 4.80
N ASP A 38 -0.68 -7.90 5.43
CA ASP A 38 -1.02 -6.62 6.03
C ASP A 38 -1.28 -5.54 4.98
N ALA A 39 -0.69 -5.69 3.78
CA ALA A 39 -0.96 -4.79 2.67
C ALA A 39 -2.45 -4.75 2.33
N SER A 40 -3.13 -5.90 2.38
CA SER A 40 -4.56 -5.97 2.13
C SER A 40 -5.36 -5.18 3.17
N VAL A 41 -5.00 -5.32 4.44
CA VAL A 41 -5.65 -4.60 5.54
C VAL A 41 -5.41 -3.10 5.41
N LYS A 42 -4.17 -2.70 5.19
CA LYS A 42 -3.80 -1.28 5.07
C LYS A 42 -4.42 -0.65 3.83
N SER A 43 -4.52 -1.40 2.73
CA SER A 43 -5.16 -0.93 1.50
C SER A 43 -6.64 -0.63 1.76
N LEU A 44 -7.34 -1.51 2.47
CA LEU A 44 -8.73 -1.28 2.81
C LEU A 44 -8.90 -0.04 3.69
N GLU A 45 -8.06 0.10 4.71
CA GLU A 45 -8.09 1.27 5.58
C GLU A 45 -7.86 2.55 4.79
N LEU A 46 -6.92 2.54 3.85
CA LEU A 46 -6.61 3.69 3.03
C LEU A 46 -7.78 4.07 2.13
N LEU A 47 -8.44 3.09 1.51
CA LEU A 47 -9.64 3.35 0.69
C LEU A 47 -10.78 3.89 1.54
N GLN A 48 -11.00 3.35 2.72
CA GLN A 48 -12.02 3.85 3.64
C GLN A 48 -11.77 5.30 4.04
N SER A 49 -10.50 5.66 4.21
CA SER A 49 -10.14 7.04 4.56
C SER A 49 -10.43 8.04 3.44
N GLN A 50 -10.47 7.59 2.19
CA GLN A 50 -10.84 8.43 1.05
C GLN A 50 -12.35 8.64 0.96
N GLY A 51 -13.13 7.75 1.57
CA GLY A 51 -14.59 7.75 1.46
C GLY A 51 -15.07 6.97 0.25
N PHE A 52 -16.10 6.13 0.44
CA PHE A 52 -16.58 5.26 -0.63
C PHE A 52 -17.16 6.04 -1.83
N GLU A 53 -17.74 7.21 -1.58
CA GLU A 53 -18.24 8.05 -2.67
C GLU A 53 -17.10 8.48 -3.58
N THR A 54 -16.01 8.96 -3.00
CA THR A 54 -14.81 9.36 -3.76
C THR A 54 -14.20 8.17 -4.49
N VAL A 55 -14.11 7.01 -3.81
CA VAL A 55 -13.59 5.79 -4.41
C VAL A 55 -14.41 5.41 -5.65
N ASN A 56 -15.74 5.47 -5.54
CA ASN A 56 -16.61 5.15 -6.66
C ASN A 56 -16.51 6.16 -7.80
N ASN A 57 -16.48 7.46 -7.48
CA ASN A 57 -16.46 8.52 -8.49
C ASN A 57 -15.20 8.50 -9.33
N TYR A 58 -14.06 8.21 -8.73
CA TYR A 58 -12.75 8.22 -9.41
C TYR A 58 -12.20 6.84 -9.71
N ARG A 59 -12.92 5.79 -9.33
CA ARG A 59 -12.46 4.40 -9.51
C ARG A 59 -11.10 4.18 -8.88
N LEU A 60 -10.99 4.54 -7.60
CA LEU A 60 -9.72 4.43 -6.87
C LEU A 60 -9.42 2.98 -6.51
N ALA A 61 -8.13 2.66 -6.57
CA ALA A 61 -7.61 1.38 -6.10
C ALA A 61 -6.26 1.62 -5.47
N VAL A 62 -5.81 0.67 -4.66
CA VAL A 62 -4.52 0.78 -4.00
C VAL A 62 -3.59 -0.26 -4.59
N LYS A 63 -2.43 0.19 -5.03
CA LYS A 63 -1.31 -0.68 -5.38
C LYS A 63 -0.41 -0.81 -4.17
N TYR A 64 0.22 -1.95 -4.01
CA TYR A 64 1.19 -2.10 -2.94
C TYR A 64 2.47 -2.75 -3.45
N GLY A 65 3.54 -2.51 -2.72
CA GLY A 65 4.80 -3.18 -2.96
C GLY A 65 5.45 -3.52 -1.62
N CYS A 66 6.05 -4.70 -1.55
CA CYS A 66 6.84 -5.13 -0.41
C CYS A 66 8.29 -5.13 -0.86
N HIS A 67 9.04 -4.13 -0.45
CA HIS A 67 10.43 -3.95 -0.85
C HIS A 67 11.35 -4.59 0.14
N GLU A 68 12.20 -5.48 -0.34
CA GLU A 68 13.18 -6.14 0.48
C GLU A 68 14.30 -5.17 0.83
N ILE A 69 14.59 -5.06 2.11
CA ILE A 69 15.72 -4.27 2.59
C ILE A 69 16.53 -5.12 3.55
N ASN A 70 17.85 -4.94 3.49
CA ASN A 70 18.75 -5.65 4.38
C ASN A 70 19.15 -4.71 5.51
N THR A 71 19.02 -5.19 6.74
CA THR A 71 19.39 -4.44 7.92
C THR A 71 20.53 -5.16 8.64
N LEU A 72 21.41 -4.40 9.23
CA LEU A 72 22.51 -4.96 10.02
C LEU A 72 22.09 -5.19 11.46
#